data_3dd5dd97a0a9905f7126d754398fa0e5
#
_entry.id   3dd5dd97a0a9905f7126d754398fa0e5
#
_cell.length_a   1.000
_cell.length_b   1.000
_cell.length_c   1.000
_cell.angle_alpha   90.00
_cell.angle_beta   90.00
_cell.angle_gamma   90.00
#
_symmetry.space_group_name_H-M   'P 1'
#
loop_
_entity.id
_entity.type
_entity.pdbx_description
1 polymer ?
#
loop_
_entity_poly.entity_id
_entity_poly.type
_entity_poly.pdbx_seq_one_letter_code
_entity_poly.pdbx_strand_id
1 'polypeptide(L)'
;MKVGHIQTLKVNRISDYGLYLIDDEEQEVLLPNRYVSLDNKVGDEIEVFVYHDSEDRLVATTDRPLITEGKAACLKVVDKNIHGAFLDWGLAGKDLFLPNRNQQGGVLAGKSYIVWLYVDNITGRCVATMKLLSLFVATQRPVMLSS
;
A
#
# COMPACT_ATOMS: atom_id res chain seq x y z
N MET A 1 9.28 6.67 7.48
CA MET A 1 8.80 6.35 6.11
C MET A 1 7.29 6.40 6.05
N LYS A 2 6.73 6.53 4.87
CA LYS A 2 5.28 6.64 4.70
C LYS A 2 4.71 5.40 4.03
N VAL A 3 3.86 4.67 4.74
CA VAL A 3 3.11 3.54 4.17
C VAL A 3 2.20 4.07 3.05
N GLY A 4 2.08 3.33 1.95
CA GLY A 4 1.24 3.71 0.83
C GLY A 4 1.87 4.67 -0.16
N HIS A 5 3.17 4.94 -0.02
CA HIS A 5 3.91 5.87 -0.88
C HIS A 5 5.12 5.22 -1.52
N ILE A 6 5.42 5.68 -2.75
CA ILE A 6 6.70 5.38 -3.41
C ILE A 6 7.72 6.38 -2.86
N GLN A 7 8.86 5.87 -2.43
CA GLN A 7 9.88 6.67 -1.77
C GLN A 7 11.26 6.06 -1.96
N THR A 8 12.29 6.86 -1.82
CA THR A 8 13.68 6.43 -1.92
C THR A 8 14.22 6.16 -0.52
N LEU A 9 14.72 4.95 -0.29
CA LEU A 9 15.32 4.54 0.97
C LEU A 9 16.74 4.03 0.71
N LYS A 10 17.57 4.07 1.75
CA LYS A 10 18.97 3.67 1.66
C LYS A 10 19.18 2.28 2.22
N VAL A 11 20.01 1.48 1.55
CA VAL A 11 20.39 0.15 2.05
C VAL A 11 21.23 0.31 3.31
N ASN A 12 20.74 -0.19 4.43
CA ASN A 12 21.41 -0.12 5.72
C ASN A 12 22.22 -1.40 6.01
N ARG A 13 21.68 -2.56 5.67
CA ARG A 13 22.37 -3.84 5.88
C ARG A 13 21.80 -4.91 4.97
N ILE A 14 22.61 -5.94 4.73
CA ILE A 14 22.26 -7.08 3.89
C ILE A 14 22.03 -8.28 4.80
N SER A 15 20.98 -9.06 4.54
CA SER A 15 20.65 -10.25 5.32
C SER A 15 20.28 -11.40 4.40
N ASP A 16 20.07 -12.59 4.98
CA ASP A 16 19.62 -13.78 4.24
C ASP A 16 18.20 -13.60 3.68
N TYR A 17 17.41 -12.69 4.26
CA TYR A 17 16.02 -12.47 3.86
C TYR A 17 15.85 -11.38 2.81
N GLY A 18 16.85 -10.55 2.63
CA GLY A 18 16.84 -9.43 1.71
C GLY A 18 17.66 -8.26 2.23
N LEU A 19 17.33 -7.06 1.74
CA LEU A 19 17.98 -5.83 2.18
C LEU A 19 17.12 -5.14 3.22
N TYR A 20 17.72 -4.68 4.31
CA TYR A 20 17.06 -3.77 5.22
C TYR A 20 17.35 -2.34 4.78
N LEU A 21 16.29 -1.63 4.41
CA LEU A 21 16.35 -0.24 3.97
C LEU A 21 16.00 0.66 5.14
N ILE A 22 16.60 1.82 5.18
CA ILE A 22 16.43 2.76 6.30
C ILE A 22 16.06 4.14 5.78
N ASP A 23 15.22 4.84 6.53
CA ASP A 23 14.85 6.23 6.26
C ASP A 23 15.68 7.19 7.11
N ASP A 24 15.38 8.48 7.01
CA ASP A 24 16.10 9.52 7.75
C ASP A 24 15.86 9.49 9.26
N GLU A 25 14.81 8.80 9.70
CA GLU A 25 14.46 8.65 11.11
C GLU A 25 14.96 7.32 11.68
N GLU A 26 15.83 6.63 10.95
CA GLU A 26 16.43 5.35 11.33
C GLU A 26 15.41 4.21 11.45
N GLN A 27 14.25 4.33 10.81
CA GLN A 27 13.29 3.24 10.72
C GLN A 27 13.67 2.31 9.58
N GLU A 28 13.75 0.99 9.86
CA GLU A 28 14.10 -0.01 8.87
C GLU A 28 12.86 -0.70 8.30
N VAL A 29 12.97 -1.13 7.04
CA VAL A 29 11.99 -1.97 6.37
C VAL A 29 12.72 -3.01 5.52
N LEU A 30 12.17 -4.22 5.43
CA LEU A 30 12.75 -5.29 4.62
C LEU A 30 12.31 -5.16 3.16
N LEU A 31 13.29 -5.21 2.26
CA LEU A 31 13.08 -5.45 0.83
C LEU A 31 13.40 -6.92 0.57
N PRO A 32 12.41 -7.79 0.34
CA PRO A 32 12.65 -9.23 0.19
C PRO A 32 13.60 -9.59 -0.95
N ASN A 33 14.25 -10.75 -0.84
CA ASN A 33 15.26 -11.21 -1.79
C ASN A 33 14.81 -11.21 -3.25
N ARG A 34 13.54 -11.49 -3.53
CA ARG A 34 13.04 -11.51 -4.91
C ARG A 34 13.15 -10.16 -5.63
N TYR A 35 13.35 -9.07 -4.89
CA TYR A 35 13.52 -7.72 -5.43
C TYR A 35 14.97 -7.25 -5.41
N VAL A 36 15.87 -8.05 -4.87
CA VAL A 36 17.26 -7.66 -4.66
C VAL A 36 18.09 -7.99 -5.89
N SER A 37 18.89 -7.02 -6.36
CA SER A 37 19.89 -7.24 -7.41
C SER A 37 21.22 -7.63 -6.78
N LEU A 38 21.99 -8.44 -7.48
CA LEU A 38 23.36 -8.81 -7.04
C LEU A 38 24.28 -7.59 -6.92
N ASP A 39 23.94 -6.50 -7.60
CA ASP A 39 24.73 -5.27 -7.58
C ASP A 39 24.41 -4.37 -6.39
N ASN A 40 23.37 -4.68 -5.63
CA ASN A 40 22.97 -3.86 -4.48
C ASN A 40 24.00 -3.98 -3.35
N LYS A 41 24.32 -2.84 -2.76
CA LYS A 41 25.30 -2.76 -1.66
C LYS A 41 24.85 -1.72 -0.64
N VAL A 42 25.41 -1.83 0.57
CA VAL A 42 25.13 -0.88 1.65
C VAL A 42 25.43 0.55 1.19
N GLY A 43 24.51 1.45 1.47
CA GLY A 43 24.61 2.85 1.05
C GLY A 43 23.88 3.17 -0.25
N ASP A 44 23.49 2.16 -1.03
CA ASP A 44 22.72 2.39 -2.25
C ASP A 44 21.32 2.96 -1.92
N GLU A 45 20.82 3.80 -2.80
CA GLU A 45 19.46 4.31 -2.70
C GLU A 45 18.55 3.53 -3.64
N ILE A 46 17.40 3.07 -3.13
CA ILE A 46 16.45 2.28 -3.91
C ILE A 46 15.07 2.92 -3.79
N GLU A 47 14.40 3.11 -4.92
CA GLU A 47 13.02 3.59 -4.94
C GLU A 47 12.08 2.42 -4.74
N VAL A 48 11.26 2.48 -3.70
CA VAL A 48 10.37 1.40 -3.28
C VAL A 48 8.99 1.94 -2.90
N PHE A 49 8.02 1.03 -2.93
CA PHE A 49 6.70 1.24 -2.33
C PHE A 49 6.66 0.50 -0.99
N VAL A 50 6.16 1.14 0.05
CA VAL A 50 6.11 0.58 1.42
C VAL A 50 4.66 0.29 1.77
N TYR A 51 4.40 -0.93 2.23
CA TYR A 51 3.05 -1.39 2.59
C TYR A 51 3.12 -2.53 3.61
N HIS A 52 1.97 -2.97 4.11
CA HIS A 52 1.88 -4.15 4.98
C HIS A 52 1.52 -5.36 4.14
N ASP A 53 2.29 -6.46 4.30
CA ASP A 53 2.03 -7.70 3.57
C ASP A 53 0.85 -8.49 4.18
N SER A 54 0.57 -9.69 3.64
CA SER A 54 -0.56 -10.51 4.09
C SER A 54 -0.41 -11.02 5.52
N GLU A 55 0.80 -10.97 6.09
CA GLU A 55 1.06 -11.30 7.50
C GLU A 55 1.16 -10.05 8.36
N ASP A 56 0.72 -8.91 7.82
CA ASP A 56 0.69 -7.63 8.51
C ASP A 56 2.08 -7.11 8.90
N ARG A 57 3.09 -7.46 8.13
CA ARG A 57 4.45 -6.96 8.31
C ARG A 57 4.72 -5.80 7.38
N LEU A 58 5.40 -4.77 7.88
CA LEU A 58 5.83 -3.66 7.05
C LEU A 58 6.93 -4.15 6.10
N VAL A 59 6.73 -4.00 4.80
CA VAL A 59 7.66 -4.45 3.76
C VAL A 59 7.78 -3.43 2.65
N ALA A 60 8.89 -3.51 1.91
CA ALA A 60 9.12 -2.71 0.72
C ALA A 60 9.08 -3.60 -0.52
N THR A 61 8.72 -3.01 -1.65
CA THR A 61 8.75 -3.67 -2.95
C THR A 61 9.25 -2.70 -4.01
N THR A 62 9.95 -3.22 -5.01
CA THR A 62 10.29 -2.46 -6.21
C THR A 62 9.16 -2.54 -7.26
N ASP A 63 8.15 -3.37 -7.04
CA ASP A 63 6.95 -3.38 -7.87
C ASP A 63 6.23 -2.04 -7.79
N ARG A 64 5.57 -1.65 -8.88
CA ARG A 64 4.83 -0.39 -8.93
C ARG A 64 3.35 -0.66 -8.74
N PRO A 65 2.74 -0.21 -7.64
CA PRO A 65 1.31 -0.35 -7.46
C PRO A 65 0.56 0.51 -8.47
N LEU A 66 -0.66 0.09 -8.80
CA LEU A 66 -1.53 0.84 -9.70
C LEU A 66 -2.15 2.08 -9.01
N ILE A 67 -1.99 2.19 -7.70
CA ILE A 67 -2.58 3.24 -6.88
C ILE A 67 -1.67 3.51 -5.68
N THR A 68 -1.62 4.77 -5.24
CA THR A 68 -0.91 5.20 -4.02
C THR A 68 -1.84 6.00 -3.13
N GLU A 69 -1.41 6.30 -1.91
CA GLU A 69 -2.24 7.01 -0.93
C GLU A 69 -2.79 8.33 -1.48
N GLY A 70 -4.09 8.54 -1.31
CA GLY A 70 -4.77 9.75 -1.72
C GLY A 70 -5.11 9.82 -3.20
N LYS A 71 -4.74 8.82 -3.98
CA LYS A 71 -5.01 8.77 -5.42
C LYS A 71 -6.18 7.85 -5.72
N ALA A 72 -6.72 8.00 -6.92
CA ALA A 72 -7.79 7.16 -7.44
C ALA A 72 -7.27 6.28 -8.57
N ALA A 73 -7.83 5.09 -8.69
CA ALA A 73 -7.56 4.19 -9.82
C ALA A 73 -8.73 3.26 -10.03
N CYS A 74 -8.86 2.74 -11.25
CA CYS A 74 -9.83 1.72 -11.59
C CYS A 74 -9.18 0.36 -11.39
N LEU A 75 -9.65 -0.39 -10.38
CA LEU A 75 -9.04 -1.66 -9.99
C LEU A 75 -10.06 -2.79 -10.11
N LYS A 76 -9.57 -3.97 -10.50
CA LYS A 76 -10.39 -5.16 -10.70
C LYS A 76 -10.59 -5.90 -9.40
N VAL A 77 -11.84 -6.30 -9.10
CA VAL A 77 -12.15 -7.20 -7.99
C VAL A 77 -11.76 -8.61 -8.38
N VAL A 78 -10.83 -9.20 -7.64
CA VAL A 78 -10.33 -10.56 -7.90
C VAL A 78 -10.90 -11.59 -6.95
N ASP A 79 -11.41 -11.16 -5.78
CA ASP A 79 -12.03 -12.07 -4.81
C ASP A 79 -12.95 -11.28 -3.88
N LYS A 80 -13.84 -12.01 -3.18
CA LYS A 80 -14.77 -11.45 -2.19
C LYS A 80 -14.98 -12.42 -1.05
N ASN A 81 -15.25 -11.87 0.13
CA ASN A 81 -15.74 -12.65 1.27
C ASN A 81 -16.78 -11.81 2.04
N ILE A 82 -17.20 -12.29 3.22
CA ILE A 82 -18.22 -11.60 4.02
C ILE A 82 -17.76 -10.24 4.55
N HIS A 83 -16.45 -9.97 4.58
CA HIS A 83 -15.90 -8.72 5.10
C HIS A 83 -15.71 -7.66 4.02
N GLY A 84 -15.58 -8.07 2.78
CA GLY A 84 -15.37 -7.14 1.68
C GLY A 84 -14.80 -7.78 0.44
N ALA A 85 -14.18 -6.98 -0.40
CA ALA A 85 -13.61 -7.39 -1.67
C ALA A 85 -12.11 -7.18 -1.67
N PHE A 86 -11.43 -7.93 -2.56
CA PHE A 86 -9.99 -7.83 -2.75
C PHE A 86 -9.73 -7.37 -4.19
N LEU A 87 -8.89 -6.35 -4.32
CA LEU A 87 -8.62 -5.69 -5.60
C LEU A 87 -7.19 -5.97 -6.03
N ASP A 88 -7.02 -6.20 -7.33
CA ASP A 88 -5.68 -6.27 -7.91
C ASP A 88 -5.13 -4.85 -8.04
N TRP A 89 -4.10 -4.53 -7.29
CA TRP A 89 -3.44 -3.22 -7.32
C TRP A 89 -2.01 -3.29 -7.87
N GLY A 90 -1.65 -4.41 -8.51
CA GLY A 90 -0.38 -4.56 -9.20
C GLY A 90 0.75 -5.12 -8.36
N LEU A 91 0.50 -5.46 -7.10
CA LEU A 91 1.52 -6.06 -6.24
C LEU A 91 1.32 -7.57 -6.14
N ALA A 92 2.42 -8.33 -6.20
CA ALA A 92 2.41 -9.80 -6.23
C ALA A 92 2.18 -10.32 -4.84
N GLY A 93 2.09 -10.05 -3.83
CA GLY A 93 1.98 -10.71 -2.53
C GLY A 93 0.74 -10.39 -1.76
N LYS A 94 -0.06 -9.43 -2.23
CA LYS A 94 -1.24 -9.02 -1.47
C LYS A 94 -2.16 -8.19 -2.35
N ASP A 95 -3.46 -8.49 -2.25
CA ASP A 95 -4.49 -7.67 -2.88
C ASP A 95 -4.89 -6.51 -1.96
N LEU A 96 -5.42 -5.45 -2.54
CA LEU A 96 -5.89 -4.30 -1.78
C LEU A 96 -7.30 -4.57 -1.27
N PHE A 97 -7.51 -4.40 0.03
CA PHE A 97 -8.79 -4.68 0.65
C PHE A 97 -9.77 -3.51 0.51
N LEU A 98 -11.00 -3.83 0.09
CA LEU A 98 -12.13 -2.90 0.00
C LEU A 98 -13.22 -3.39 0.95
N PRO A 99 -13.26 -2.92 2.19
CA PRO A 99 -14.26 -3.39 3.15
C PRO A 99 -15.68 -3.01 2.73
N ASN A 100 -16.65 -3.81 3.19
CA ASN A 100 -18.06 -3.59 2.85
C ASN A 100 -18.54 -2.17 3.14
N ARG A 101 -18.10 -1.60 4.26
CA ARG A 101 -18.49 -0.23 4.64
C ARG A 101 -18.02 0.85 3.68
N ASN A 102 -16.99 0.54 2.89
CA ASN A 102 -16.40 1.47 1.92
C ASN A 102 -16.95 1.28 0.50
N GLN A 103 -17.85 0.33 0.29
CA GLN A 103 -18.45 0.07 -1.00
C GLN A 103 -19.71 0.90 -1.20
N GLN A 104 -19.98 1.26 -2.45
CA GLN A 104 -21.23 1.90 -2.84
C GLN A 104 -22.05 0.87 -3.63
N GLY A 105 -23.09 0.31 -2.99
CA GLY A 105 -23.99 -0.62 -3.64
C GLY A 105 -23.45 -2.02 -3.88
N GLY A 106 -22.33 -2.37 -3.25
CA GLY A 106 -21.68 -3.66 -3.44
C GLY A 106 -20.87 -3.71 -4.73
N VAL A 107 -20.08 -4.78 -4.87
CA VAL A 107 -19.21 -4.98 -6.03
C VAL A 107 -19.27 -6.44 -6.49
N LEU A 108 -18.90 -6.68 -7.75
CA LEU A 108 -18.92 -8.01 -8.35
C LEU A 108 -17.50 -8.44 -8.72
N ALA A 109 -17.16 -9.69 -8.39
CA ALA A 109 -15.87 -10.26 -8.79
C ALA A 109 -15.74 -10.25 -10.32
N GLY A 110 -14.55 -9.92 -10.81
CA GLY A 110 -14.27 -9.81 -12.22
C GLY A 110 -14.54 -8.45 -12.84
N LYS A 111 -15.21 -7.55 -12.12
CA LYS A 111 -15.46 -6.19 -12.57
C LYS A 111 -14.50 -5.21 -11.91
N SER A 112 -14.31 -4.06 -12.57
CA SER A 112 -13.41 -3.01 -12.10
C SER A 112 -14.19 -1.80 -11.62
N TYR A 113 -13.67 -1.15 -10.58
CA TYR A 113 -14.32 0.00 -9.95
C TYR A 113 -13.28 1.07 -9.64
N ILE A 114 -13.73 2.32 -9.67
CA ILE A 114 -12.88 3.44 -9.26
C ILE A 114 -12.86 3.50 -7.74
N VAL A 115 -11.65 3.45 -7.18
CA VAL A 115 -11.44 3.51 -5.73
C VAL A 115 -10.33 4.51 -5.42
N TRP A 116 -10.31 4.97 -4.18
CA TRP A 116 -9.20 5.72 -3.60
C TRP A 116 -8.48 4.85 -2.58
N LEU A 117 -7.20 5.12 -2.37
CA LEU A 117 -6.42 4.45 -1.34
C LEU A 117 -6.20 5.40 -0.17
N TYR A 118 -6.42 4.92 1.04
CA TYR A 118 -6.02 5.61 2.25
C TYR A 118 -5.28 4.65 3.18
N VAL A 119 -4.51 5.22 4.09
CA VAL A 119 -3.86 4.45 5.15
C VAL A 119 -4.69 4.61 6.40
N ASP A 120 -5.21 3.49 6.91
CA ASP A 120 -6.02 3.49 8.14
C ASP A 120 -5.16 3.96 9.30
N ASN A 121 -5.58 5.02 10.00
CA ASN A 121 -4.76 5.62 11.05
C ASN A 121 -4.74 4.81 12.35
N ILE A 122 -5.56 3.78 12.47
CA ILE A 122 -5.54 2.87 13.62
C ILE A 122 -4.62 1.67 13.33
N THR A 123 -4.80 1.03 12.18
CA THR A 123 -4.05 -0.18 11.83
C THR A 123 -2.77 0.09 11.05
N GLY A 124 -2.64 1.25 10.41
CA GLY A 124 -1.52 1.57 9.54
C GLY A 124 -1.55 0.88 8.19
N ARG A 125 -2.62 0.19 7.83
CA ARG A 125 -2.73 -0.58 6.58
C ARG A 125 -3.33 0.25 5.46
N CYS A 126 -2.93 -0.09 4.23
CA CYS A 126 -3.57 0.45 3.03
C CYS A 126 -4.96 -0.13 2.86
N VAL A 127 -5.95 0.72 2.62
CA VAL A 127 -7.36 0.34 2.46
C VAL A 127 -7.95 1.11 1.28
N ALA A 128 -8.78 0.42 0.50
CA ALA A 128 -9.50 1.04 -0.60
C ALA A 128 -10.87 1.57 -0.14
N THR A 129 -11.35 2.62 -0.79
CA THR A 129 -12.69 3.13 -0.58
C THR A 129 -13.29 3.65 -1.89
N MET A 130 -14.58 3.43 -2.05
CA MET A 130 -15.38 4.05 -3.12
C MET A 130 -16.00 5.37 -2.64
N LYS A 131 -15.81 5.71 -1.37
CA LYS A 131 -16.43 6.87 -0.71
C LYS A 131 -15.39 7.92 -0.37
N LEU A 132 -15.44 9.07 -1.03
CA LEU A 132 -14.46 10.13 -0.82
C LEU A 132 -14.45 10.62 0.64
N LEU A 133 -15.61 10.62 1.32
CA LEU A 133 -15.68 11.02 2.72
C LEU A 133 -14.84 10.13 3.62
N SER A 134 -14.78 8.82 3.35
CA SER A 134 -13.93 7.90 4.12
C SER A 134 -12.45 8.26 4.00
N LEU A 135 -12.03 8.74 2.83
CA LEU A 135 -10.66 9.17 2.62
C LEU A 135 -10.30 10.35 3.54
N PHE A 136 -11.15 11.35 3.62
CA PHE A 136 -10.89 12.51 4.48
C PHE A 136 -10.89 12.15 5.96
N VAL A 137 -11.81 11.31 6.39
CA VAL A 137 -11.88 10.87 7.79
C VAL A 137 -10.63 10.09 8.18
N ALA A 138 -10.20 9.17 7.33
CA ALA A 138 -9.04 8.32 7.62
C ALA A 138 -7.72 9.08 7.65
N THR A 139 -7.59 10.14 6.86
CA THR A 139 -6.39 10.97 6.84
C THR A 139 -6.43 12.07 7.90
N GLN A 140 -7.50 12.16 8.68
CA GLN A 140 -7.72 13.18 9.71
C GLN A 140 -7.64 14.61 9.18
N ARG A 141 -7.88 14.78 7.89
CA ARG A 141 -7.96 16.12 7.32
C ARG A 141 -9.33 16.68 7.61
N PRO A 142 -9.42 17.94 8.06
CA PRO A 142 -10.72 18.56 8.21
C PRO A 142 -11.42 18.60 6.86
N VAL A 143 -12.71 18.29 6.87
CA VAL A 143 -13.54 18.44 5.67
C VAL A 143 -13.78 19.92 5.48
N MET A 144 -13.18 20.50 4.45
CA MET A 144 -13.26 21.93 4.18
C MET A 144 -14.51 22.22 3.37
N LEU A 145 -15.64 22.25 4.06
CA LEU A 145 -16.93 22.47 3.41
C LEU A 145 -17.12 23.89 2.88
N SER A 146 -16.37 24.82 3.42
CA SER A 146 -16.49 26.23 3.05
C SER A 146 -15.59 26.64 1.91
N SER A 147 -14.76 25.76 1.48
CA SER A 147 -13.76 26.08 0.48
C SER A 147 -14.01 25.33 -0.80
#